data_99823bab5e7249b5227500da2bc78f98
#
_entry.id   99823bab5e7249b5227500da2bc78f98
#
_cell.length_a   1.000
_cell.length_b   1.000
_cell.length_c   1.000
_cell.angle_alpha   90.00
_cell.angle_beta   90.00
_cell.angle_gamma   90.00
#
_symmetry.space_group_name_H-M   'P 1'
#
loop_
_entity.id
_entity.type
_entity.pdbx_description
1 polymer ?
#
loop_
_entity_poly.entity_id
_entity_poly.type
_entity_poly.pdbx_seq_one_letter_code
_entity_poly.pdbx_strand_id
1 'polypeptide(L)'
;MKEYDAYYMGNAESKVIYLTFDCGYENGNTEPILDALKKHNAPAAFFVVGHYINTAPEIVKRMVDEGHIVANHTNHHYSMPSVTYSTDVFNKELTDVEDKFKELTGKDMPKFFRPPMGQYSQKSLAMTKDLGYKTVFWSFAYGDYEPSNQPSLYEGKKNILDHLHDGSILLLHAISKTNADILGEVIDEARKSGYEFYLLP
;
A
#
# COMPACT_ATOMS: atom_id res chain seq x y z
N MET A 1 14.94 -12.21 3.18
CA MET A 1 13.56 -11.71 3.30
C MET A 1 12.81 -12.41 4.43
N LYS A 2 12.53 -13.72 4.37
CA LYS A 2 11.79 -14.46 5.44
C LYS A 2 12.39 -14.28 6.85
N GLU A 3 13.70 -14.22 6.98
CA GLU A 3 14.41 -13.97 8.23
C GLU A 3 13.98 -12.66 8.92
N TYR A 4 13.59 -11.67 8.11
CA TYR A 4 13.16 -10.34 8.57
C TYR A 4 11.65 -10.12 8.49
N ASP A 5 10.84 -11.18 8.39
CA ASP A 5 9.40 -11.08 8.16
C ASP A 5 9.03 -10.13 7.00
N ALA A 6 9.82 -10.22 5.91
CA ALA A 6 9.66 -9.42 4.72
C ALA A 6 9.29 -10.28 3.52
N TYR A 7 8.31 -9.81 2.73
CA TYR A 7 7.82 -10.54 1.56
C TYR A 7 7.41 -9.57 0.43
N TYR A 8 7.35 -10.09 -0.80
CA TYR A 8 7.01 -9.32 -2.00
C TYR A 8 5.90 -9.97 -2.83
N MET A 9 5.43 -11.14 -2.44
CA MET A 9 4.31 -11.86 -3.03
C MET A 9 3.67 -12.77 -1.99
N GLY A 10 2.42 -13.11 -2.20
CA GLY A 10 1.69 -14.10 -1.42
C GLY A 10 1.97 -15.54 -1.89
N ASN A 11 0.99 -16.43 -1.71
CA ASN A 11 1.12 -17.82 -2.13
C ASN A 11 1.06 -17.94 -3.67
N ALA A 12 2.15 -18.40 -4.28
CA ALA A 12 2.29 -18.58 -5.73
C ALA A 12 1.43 -19.74 -6.31
N GLU A 13 0.73 -20.50 -5.46
CA GLU A 13 -0.18 -21.57 -5.87
C GLU A 13 -1.67 -21.15 -5.79
N SER A 14 -1.92 -19.89 -5.45
CA SER A 14 -3.28 -19.36 -5.25
C SER A 14 -3.55 -18.21 -6.21
N LYS A 15 -4.64 -18.31 -6.97
CA LYS A 15 -5.13 -17.22 -7.84
C LYS A 15 -5.67 -16.06 -7.02
N VAL A 16 -4.81 -15.47 -6.19
CA VAL A 16 -5.11 -14.35 -5.30
C VAL A 16 -4.28 -13.15 -5.68
N ILE A 17 -4.92 -11.99 -5.69
CA ILE A 17 -4.29 -10.69 -5.88
C ILE A 17 -4.47 -9.87 -4.61
N TYR A 18 -3.41 -9.18 -4.21
CA TYR A 18 -3.41 -8.22 -3.13
C TYR A 18 -3.25 -6.81 -3.70
N LEU A 19 -4.33 -6.03 -3.68
CA LEU A 19 -4.30 -4.62 -4.08
C LEU A 19 -3.65 -3.81 -2.97
N THR A 20 -2.62 -3.05 -3.29
CA THR A 20 -1.98 -2.15 -2.34
C THR A 20 -1.72 -0.78 -2.96
N PHE A 21 -1.95 0.27 -2.16
CA PHE A 21 -1.81 1.66 -2.59
C PHE A 21 -0.88 2.41 -1.64
N ASP A 22 0.11 3.10 -2.19
CA ASP A 22 0.93 4.03 -1.42
C ASP A 22 0.29 5.43 -1.46
N CYS A 23 0.15 6.04 -0.28
CA CYS A 23 -0.57 7.30 -0.05
C CYS A 23 0.35 8.33 0.61
N GLY A 24 0.99 9.18 -0.22
CA GLY A 24 1.87 10.26 0.26
C GLY A 24 1.09 11.55 0.56
N TYR A 25 0.19 11.95 -0.32
CA TYR A 25 -0.72 13.08 -0.18
C TYR A 25 -2.01 12.85 -0.98
N GLU A 26 -3.08 13.57 -0.66
CA GLU A 26 -4.36 13.47 -1.35
C GLU A 26 -4.45 14.50 -2.50
N ASN A 27 -4.97 14.07 -3.64
CA ASN A 27 -5.17 14.90 -4.82
C ASN A 27 -6.51 14.66 -5.55
N GLY A 28 -7.50 14.10 -4.84
CA GLY A 28 -8.86 13.86 -5.36
C GLY A 28 -9.07 12.48 -6.00
N ASN A 29 -8.08 11.59 -5.98
CA ASN A 29 -8.19 10.28 -6.63
C ASN A 29 -8.47 9.12 -5.66
N THR A 30 -8.22 9.29 -4.36
CA THR A 30 -8.42 8.20 -3.39
C THR A 30 -9.90 7.87 -3.17
N GLU A 31 -10.79 8.86 -3.14
CA GLU A 31 -12.23 8.57 -3.00
C GLU A 31 -12.79 7.78 -4.19
N PRO A 32 -12.51 8.12 -5.47
CA PRO A 32 -12.88 7.27 -6.61
C PRO A 32 -12.32 5.84 -6.54
N ILE A 33 -11.08 5.66 -6.03
CA ILE A 33 -10.49 4.34 -5.80
C ILE A 33 -11.31 3.56 -4.77
N LEU A 34 -11.66 4.18 -3.63
CA LEU A 34 -12.49 3.55 -2.60
C LEU A 34 -13.90 3.21 -3.12
N ASP A 35 -14.50 4.10 -3.93
CA ASP A 35 -15.79 3.83 -4.58
C ASP A 35 -15.72 2.60 -5.51
N ALA A 36 -14.65 2.49 -6.29
CA ALA A 36 -14.44 1.32 -7.16
C ALA A 36 -14.25 0.04 -6.33
N LEU A 37 -13.41 0.06 -5.29
CA LEU A 37 -13.19 -1.08 -4.39
C LEU A 37 -14.48 -1.54 -3.74
N LYS A 38 -15.28 -0.59 -3.22
CA LYS A 38 -16.58 -0.87 -2.60
C LYS A 38 -17.57 -1.48 -3.58
N LYS A 39 -17.71 -0.87 -4.77
CA LYS A 39 -18.62 -1.32 -5.83
C LYS A 39 -18.31 -2.76 -6.26
N HIS A 40 -17.03 -3.09 -6.35
CA HIS A 40 -16.57 -4.41 -6.79
C HIS A 40 -16.28 -5.37 -5.62
N ASN A 41 -16.57 -4.96 -4.37
CA ASN A 41 -16.30 -5.77 -3.18
C ASN A 41 -14.87 -6.35 -3.18
N ALA A 42 -13.88 -5.49 -3.41
CA ALA A 42 -12.47 -5.85 -3.44
C ALA A 42 -11.73 -5.20 -2.27
N PRO A 43 -11.14 -5.97 -1.35
CA PRO A 43 -10.36 -5.40 -0.25
C PRO A 43 -8.99 -4.93 -0.75
N ALA A 44 -8.40 -3.96 -0.03
CA ALA A 44 -7.09 -3.42 -0.35
C ALA A 44 -6.30 -3.04 0.93
N ALA A 45 -5.00 -2.78 0.77
CA ALA A 45 -4.18 -2.18 1.81
C ALA A 45 -3.65 -0.82 1.35
N PHE A 46 -3.73 0.18 2.22
CA PHE A 46 -3.26 1.53 1.98
C PHE A 46 -2.07 1.82 2.90
N PHE A 47 -0.90 2.04 2.34
CA PHE A 47 0.31 2.40 3.08
C PHE A 47 0.39 3.92 3.14
N VAL A 48 0.07 4.48 4.32
CA VAL A 48 -0.07 5.91 4.51
C VAL A 48 1.12 6.52 5.22
N VAL A 49 1.57 7.70 4.78
CA VAL A 49 2.55 8.50 5.52
C VAL A 49 1.87 9.33 6.61
N GLY A 50 2.63 9.79 7.61
CA GLY A 50 2.09 10.61 8.69
C GLY A 50 1.40 11.89 8.20
N HIS A 51 1.91 12.52 7.14
CA HIS A 51 1.28 13.69 6.51
C HIS A 51 -0.13 13.38 5.98
N TYR A 52 -0.32 12.21 5.34
CA TYR A 52 -1.60 11.81 4.77
C TYR A 52 -2.68 11.68 5.83
N ILE A 53 -2.37 11.07 6.99
CA ILE A 53 -3.30 10.96 8.12
C ILE A 53 -3.76 12.35 8.60
N ASN A 54 -2.85 13.31 8.67
CA ASN A 54 -3.15 14.65 9.14
C ASN A 54 -4.00 15.46 8.14
N THR A 55 -3.80 15.28 6.84
CA THR A 55 -4.41 16.12 5.79
C THR A 55 -5.65 15.51 5.16
N ALA A 56 -5.83 14.18 5.26
CA ALA A 56 -6.97 13.45 4.73
C ALA A 56 -7.63 12.51 5.76
N PRO A 57 -7.92 12.99 7.01
CA PRO A 57 -8.39 12.14 8.10
C PRO A 57 -9.70 11.41 7.78
N GLU A 58 -10.63 12.04 7.07
CA GLU A 58 -11.91 11.42 6.74
C GLU A 58 -11.76 10.29 5.71
N ILE A 59 -10.79 10.39 4.80
CA ILE A 59 -10.47 9.31 3.85
C ILE A 59 -9.84 8.14 4.59
N VAL A 60 -8.94 8.39 5.55
CA VAL A 60 -8.33 7.33 6.38
C VAL A 60 -9.40 6.61 7.22
N LYS A 61 -10.35 7.34 7.82
CA LYS A 61 -11.49 6.73 8.53
C LYS A 61 -12.32 5.87 7.58
N ARG A 62 -12.61 6.38 6.38
CA ARG A 62 -13.36 5.66 5.36
C ARG A 62 -12.67 4.35 4.96
N MET A 63 -11.34 4.36 4.76
CA MET A 63 -10.58 3.14 4.51
C MET A 63 -10.80 2.07 5.59
N VAL A 64 -10.74 2.49 6.86
CA VAL A 64 -10.93 1.60 8.02
C VAL A 64 -12.37 1.09 8.09
N ASP A 65 -13.37 1.97 7.88
CA ASP A 65 -14.80 1.64 7.99
C ASP A 65 -15.26 0.73 6.85
N GLU A 66 -14.64 0.82 5.68
CA GLU A 66 -14.89 -0.05 4.53
C GLU A 66 -14.10 -1.37 4.58
N GLY A 67 -13.32 -1.61 5.66
CA GLY A 67 -12.65 -2.89 5.93
C GLY A 67 -11.32 -3.07 5.23
N HIS A 68 -10.72 -1.99 4.76
CA HIS A 68 -9.37 -2.01 4.20
C HIS A 68 -8.30 -2.01 5.29
N ILE A 69 -7.10 -2.52 4.97
CA ILE A 69 -5.93 -2.36 5.84
C ILE A 69 -5.37 -0.95 5.63
N VAL A 70 -5.23 -0.17 6.71
CA VAL A 70 -4.40 1.04 6.72
C VAL A 70 -3.08 0.68 7.39
N ALA A 71 -1.98 0.84 6.66
CA ALA A 71 -0.65 0.36 7.02
C ALA A 71 0.38 1.49 7.01
N ASN A 72 1.54 1.24 7.60
CA ASN A 72 2.57 2.24 7.85
C ASN A 72 3.48 2.45 6.63
N HIS A 73 3.66 3.73 6.21
CA HIS A 73 4.60 4.15 5.16
C HIS A 73 5.59 5.22 5.66
N THR A 74 5.89 5.23 6.95
CA THR A 74 6.70 6.19 7.69
C THR A 74 6.06 7.57 7.89
N ASN A 75 6.61 8.34 8.82
CA ASN A 75 6.11 9.68 9.12
C ASN A 75 6.52 10.71 8.07
N HIS A 76 7.79 10.66 7.60
CA HIS A 76 8.37 11.67 6.71
C HIS A 76 8.79 11.14 5.34
N HIS A 77 8.49 9.88 5.03
CA HIS A 77 8.88 9.23 3.78
C HIS A 77 10.40 9.19 3.56
N TYR A 78 11.19 9.04 4.63
CA TYR A 78 12.64 8.92 4.51
C TYR A 78 13.08 7.55 3.99
N SER A 79 14.22 7.51 3.30
CA SER A 79 14.93 6.25 3.04
C SER A 79 15.31 5.61 4.37
N MET A 80 14.66 4.50 4.75
CA MET A 80 14.87 3.89 6.07
C MET A 80 16.33 3.46 6.34
N PRO A 81 17.11 2.98 5.36
CA PRO A 81 18.53 2.78 5.54
C PRO A 81 19.28 4.02 6.05
N SER A 82 18.88 5.22 5.60
CA SER A 82 19.57 6.47 5.94
C SER A 82 19.39 6.91 7.39
N VAL A 83 18.36 6.41 8.07
CA VAL A 83 18.04 6.77 9.48
C VAL A 83 18.40 5.67 10.49
N THR A 84 19.03 4.59 10.04
CA THR A 84 19.45 3.49 10.94
C THR A 84 20.62 3.84 11.88
N TYR A 85 21.19 5.04 11.75
CA TYR A 85 22.23 5.53 12.66
C TYR A 85 21.70 5.79 14.07
N SER A 86 20.42 6.04 14.23
CA SER A 86 19.76 6.26 15.52
C SER A 86 18.49 5.41 15.62
N THR A 87 18.43 4.56 16.64
CA THR A 87 17.25 3.75 16.94
C THR A 87 16.03 4.63 17.22
N ASP A 88 16.21 5.72 17.96
CA ASP A 88 15.10 6.62 18.30
C ASP A 88 14.53 7.31 17.06
N VAL A 89 15.38 7.77 16.14
CA VAL A 89 14.93 8.42 14.89
C VAL A 89 14.22 7.38 14.01
N PHE A 90 14.80 6.19 13.87
CA PHE A 90 14.19 5.11 13.10
C PHE A 90 12.81 4.71 13.65
N ASN A 91 12.73 4.47 14.96
CA ASN A 91 11.49 4.04 15.60
C ASN A 91 10.40 5.10 15.45
N LYS A 92 10.73 6.39 15.62
CA LYS A 92 9.76 7.49 15.46
C LYS A 92 9.17 7.59 14.06
N GLU A 93 9.90 7.20 13.01
CA GLU A 93 9.33 7.14 11.67
C GLU A 93 8.12 6.19 11.58
N LEU A 94 8.06 5.17 12.44
CA LEU A 94 6.97 4.21 12.47
C LEU A 94 5.97 4.52 13.60
N THR A 95 6.44 4.78 14.81
CA THR A 95 5.57 4.98 15.98
C THR A 95 4.74 6.26 15.90
N ASP A 96 5.29 7.34 15.34
CA ASP A 96 4.54 8.59 15.16
C ASP A 96 3.33 8.41 14.20
N VAL A 97 3.43 7.49 13.25
CA VAL A 97 2.30 7.14 12.36
C VAL A 97 1.26 6.31 13.10
N GLU A 98 1.71 5.34 13.94
CA GLU A 98 0.82 4.56 14.80
C GLU A 98 0.01 5.46 15.73
N ASP A 99 0.68 6.41 16.39
CA ASP A 99 0.06 7.32 17.33
C ASP A 99 -1.00 8.20 16.64
N LYS A 100 -0.68 8.78 15.48
CA LYS A 100 -1.63 9.55 14.67
C LYS A 100 -2.83 8.70 14.23
N PHE A 101 -2.59 7.49 13.78
CA PHE A 101 -3.66 6.58 13.38
C PHE A 101 -4.56 6.22 14.56
N LYS A 102 -3.97 5.91 15.72
CA LYS A 102 -4.71 5.59 16.95
C LYS A 102 -5.49 6.78 17.48
N GLU A 103 -4.91 7.98 17.46
CA GLU A 103 -5.62 9.22 17.83
C GLU A 103 -6.82 9.45 16.91
N LEU A 104 -6.67 9.24 15.60
CA LEU A 104 -7.73 9.46 14.62
C LEU A 104 -8.86 8.43 14.70
N THR A 105 -8.52 7.14 14.88
CA THR A 105 -9.45 6.02 14.68
C THR A 105 -9.86 5.32 15.99
N GLY A 106 -9.12 5.53 17.06
CA GLY A 106 -9.25 4.77 18.32
C GLY A 106 -8.76 3.32 18.24
N LYS A 107 -8.18 2.90 17.11
CA LYS A 107 -7.72 1.53 16.87
C LYS A 107 -6.20 1.48 16.80
N ASP A 108 -5.61 0.32 17.10
CA ASP A 108 -4.20 0.08 16.85
C ASP A 108 -3.96 -0.14 15.36
N MET A 109 -2.87 0.42 14.81
CA MET A 109 -2.50 0.25 13.42
C MET A 109 -2.04 -1.18 13.14
N PRO A 110 -2.54 -1.85 12.08
CA PRO A 110 -2.03 -3.14 11.65
C PRO A 110 -0.51 -3.10 11.39
N LYS A 111 0.21 -4.12 11.84
CA LYS A 111 1.68 -4.17 11.79
C LYS A 111 2.20 -4.57 10.40
N PHE A 112 1.71 -3.89 9.36
CA PHE A 112 2.28 -3.95 8.01
C PHE A 112 3.01 -2.64 7.70
N PHE A 113 4.17 -2.77 7.11
CA PHE A 113 5.03 -1.65 6.77
C PHE A 113 5.54 -1.78 5.33
N ARG A 114 5.58 -0.68 4.61
CA ARG A 114 6.27 -0.59 3.33
C ARG A 114 7.36 0.48 3.39
N PRO A 115 8.63 0.13 3.08
CA PRO A 115 9.70 1.12 3.09
C PRO A 115 9.52 2.10 1.93
N PRO A 116 9.65 3.42 2.18
CA PRO A 116 9.64 4.42 1.12
C PRO A 116 10.61 4.09 0.00
N MET A 117 10.19 4.31 -1.25
CA MET A 117 10.98 4.04 -2.47
C MET A 117 11.45 2.58 -2.61
N GLY A 118 10.93 1.65 -1.81
CA GLY A 118 11.40 0.26 -1.74
C GLY A 118 12.83 0.12 -1.19
N GLN A 119 13.40 1.17 -0.61
CA GLN A 119 14.77 1.16 -0.11
C GLN A 119 14.88 0.47 1.24
N TYR A 120 15.78 -0.48 1.33
CA TYR A 120 16.04 -1.23 2.56
C TYR A 120 17.51 -1.62 2.71
N SER A 121 17.89 -1.96 3.92
CA SER A 121 19.13 -2.64 4.28
C SER A 121 18.80 -3.78 5.24
N GLN A 122 19.72 -4.72 5.43
CA GLN A 122 19.54 -5.76 6.46
C GLN A 122 19.26 -5.15 7.82
N LYS A 123 19.97 -4.06 8.16
CA LYS A 123 19.77 -3.36 9.43
C LYS A 123 18.38 -2.73 9.53
N SER A 124 17.89 -2.05 8.48
CA SER A 124 16.55 -1.46 8.51
C SER A 124 15.46 -2.53 8.59
N LEU A 125 15.60 -3.66 7.89
CA LEU A 125 14.66 -4.78 7.98
C LEU A 125 14.63 -5.39 9.39
N ALA A 126 15.81 -5.59 10.02
CA ALA A 126 15.89 -6.10 11.39
C ALA A 126 15.20 -5.15 12.38
N MET A 127 15.49 -3.85 12.30
CA MET A 127 14.86 -2.84 13.17
C MET A 127 13.35 -2.76 12.98
N THR A 128 12.86 -2.89 11.74
CA THR A 128 11.42 -2.95 11.44
C THR A 128 10.77 -4.18 12.07
N LYS A 129 11.40 -5.35 11.95
CA LYS A 129 10.94 -6.59 12.57
C LYS A 129 10.92 -6.49 14.10
N ASP A 130 11.94 -5.88 14.71
CA ASP A 130 12.01 -5.69 16.17
C ASP A 130 10.84 -4.85 16.73
N LEU A 131 10.24 -3.97 15.88
CA LEU A 131 9.01 -3.24 16.17
C LEU A 131 7.73 -4.05 15.90
N GLY A 132 7.86 -5.32 15.53
CA GLY A 132 6.75 -6.24 15.28
C GLY A 132 6.11 -6.12 13.90
N TYR A 133 6.72 -5.40 12.97
CA TYR A 133 6.17 -5.22 11.63
C TYR A 133 6.54 -6.35 10.67
N LYS A 134 5.60 -6.68 9.79
CA LYS A 134 5.86 -7.38 8.52
C LYS A 134 6.18 -6.35 7.45
N THR A 135 7.34 -6.48 6.78
CA THR A 135 7.70 -5.60 5.67
C THR A 135 7.12 -6.13 4.36
N VAL A 136 6.31 -5.31 3.70
CA VAL A 136 5.60 -5.67 2.48
C VAL A 136 6.17 -4.91 1.28
N PHE A 137 6.84 -5.63 0.39
CA PHE A 137 7.23 -5.13 -0.91
C PHE A 137 6.12 -5.44 -1.95
N TRP A 138 6.48 -5.63 -3.20
CA TRP A 138 5.54 -5.91 -4.29
C TRP A 138 6.17 -6.82 -5.34
N SER A 139 5.35 -7.50 -6.09
CA SER A 139 5.77 -8.30 -7.24
C SER A 139 5.49 -7.60 -8.57
N PHE A 140 4.67 -6.55 -8.55
CA PHE A 140 4.39 -5.70 -9.70
C PHE A 140 4.22 -4.24 -9.28
N ALA A 141 4.79 -3.34 -10.09
CA ALA A 141 4.57 -1.89 -10.05
C ALA A 141 4.76 -1.31 -11.44
N TYR A 142 4.24 -0.13 -11.71
CA TYR A 142 4.46 0.60 -12.94
C TYR A 142 4.53 2.12 -12.68
N GLY A 143 4.80 2.91 -13.71
CA GLY A 143 5.02 4.36 -13.56
C GLY A 143 3.71 5.14 -13.44
N ASP A 144 3.06 5.09 -12.29
CA ASP A 144 1.77 5.74 -11.98
C ASP A 144 1.87 6.87 -10.92
N TYR A 145 3.07 7.05 -10.36
CA TYR A 145 3.32 7.96 -9.23
C TYR A 145 3.54 9.44 -9.63
N GLU A 146 3.67 9.75 -10.93
CA GLU A 146 3.88 11.12 -11.38
C GLU A 146 2.57 11.72 -11.93
N PRO A 147 1.88 12.63 -11.20
CA PRO A 147 0.58 13.14 -11.61
C PRO A 147 0.57 13.88 -12.94
N SER A 148 1.70 14.51 -13.31
CA SER A 148 1.86 15.23 -14.57
C SER A 148 2.18 14.34 -15.76
N ASN A 149 2.51 13.07 -15.54
CA ASN A 149 2.90 12.11 -16.56
C ASN A 149 2.23 10.75 -16.33
N GLN A 150 0.91 10.74 -16.36
CA GLN A 150 0.13 9.53 -16.18
C GLN A 150 0.07 8.69 -17.47
N PRO A 151 0.17 7.35 -17.39
CA PRO A 151 -0.07 6.50 -18.55
C PRO A 151 -1.54 6.65 -19.01
N SER A 152 -1.79 6.39 -20.29
CA SER A 152 -3.16 6.32 -20.80
C SER A 152 -3.96 5.22 -20.09
N LEU A 153 -5.31 5.33 -20.09
CA LEU A 153 -6.18 4.30 -19.49
C LEU A 153 -5.91 2.91 -20.08
N TYR A 154 -5.67 2.85 -21.40
CA TYR A 154 -5.35 1.60 -22.08
C TYR A 154 -4.02 1.02 -21.59
N GLU A 155 -2.96 1.83 -21.54
CA GLU A 155 -1.63 1.38 -21.09
C GLU A 155 -1.62 0.99 -19.61
N GLY A 156 -2.27 1.78 -18.74
CA GLY A 156 -2.39 1.46 -17.33
C GLY A 156 -3.09 0.12 -17.10
N LYS A 157 -4.25 -0.09 -17.72
CA LYS A 157 -4.99 -1.35 -17.65
C LYS A 157 -4.17 -2.52 -18.22
N LYS A 158 -3.58 -2.34 -19.40
CA LYS A 158 -2.75 -3.38 -20.03
C LYS A 158 -1.56 -3.75 -19.15
N ASN A 159 -0.82 -2.77 -18.62
CA ASN A 159 0.31 -3.02 -17.73
C ASN A 159 -0.07 -3.86 -16.53
N ILE A 160 -1.18 -3.56 -15.86
CA ILE A 160 -1.62 -4.33 -14.71
C ILE A 160 -2.02 -5.75 -15.13
N LEU A 161 -2.90 -5.89 -16.13
CA LEU A 161 -3.48 -7.18 -16.50
C LEU A 161 -2.44 -8.15 -17.10
N ASP A 162 -1.49 -7.67 -17.89
CA ASP A 162 -0.46 -8.49 -18.50
C ASP A 162 0.56 -9.06 -17.49
N HIS A 163 0.65 -8.46 -16.30
CA HIS A 163 1.60 -8.86 -15.27
C HIS A 163 0.95 -9.53 -14.05
N LEU A 164 -0.36 -9.82 -14.12
CA LEU A 164 -1.00 -10.59 -13.06
C LEU A 164 -0.42 -12.01 -12.98
N HIS A 165 -0.16 -12.44 -11.78
CA HIS A 165 0.25 -13.81 -11.49
C HIS A 165 -0.28 -14.24 -10.12
N ASP A 166 -0.26 -15.53 -9.85
CA ASP A 166 -0.73 -16.09 -8.60
C ASP A 166 0.06 -15.52 -7.41
N GLY A 167 -0.67 -15.03 -6.41
CA GLY A 167 -0.08 -14.36 -5.25
C GLY A 167 0.45 -12.94 -5.49
N SER A 168 0.07 -12.29 -6.60
CA SER A 168 0.52 -10.91 -6.92
C SER A 168 0.23 -9.94 -5.80
N ILE A 169 1.25 -9.17 -5.39
CA ILE A 169 1.10 -7.93 -4.61
C ILE A 169 1.33 -6.77 -5.57
N LEU A 170 0.28 -6.03 -5.87
CA LEU A 170 0.34 -4.88 -6.78
C LEU A 170 0.65 -3.62 -5.98
N LEU A 171 1.75 -2.94 -6.31
CA LEU A 171 1.99 -1.57 -5.86
C LEU A 171 1.38 -0.60 -6.85
N LEU A 172 0.38 0.13 -6.38
CA LEU A 172 -0.27 1.24 -7.07
C LEU A 172 -0.14 2.50 -6.20
N HIS A 173 -0.33 3.68 -6.79
CA HIS A 173 -0.32 4.93 -6.04
C HIS A 173 -1.71 5.57 -6.06
N ALA A 174 -2.19 5.99 -4.89
CA ALA A 174 -3.53 6.59 -4.74
C ALA A 174 -3.66 7.96 -5.42
N ILE A 175 -2.54 8.62 -5.70
CA ILE A 175 -2.51 9.89 -6.46
C ILE A 175 -2.76 9.72 -7.96
N SER A 176 -2.77 8.50 -8.48
CA SER A 176 -2.92 8.21 -9.91
C SER A 176 -4.38 8.33 -10.35
N LYS A 177 -4.64 9.31 -11.23
CA LYS A 177 -5.95 9.42 -11.88
C LYS A 177 -6.23 8.22 -12.79
N THR A 178 -5.22 7.71 -13.46
CA THR A 178 -5.35 6.52 -14.30
C THR A 178 -5.81 5.32 -13.47
N ASN A 179 -5.19 5.07 -12.31
CA ASN A 179 -5.63 3.99 -11.41
C ASN A 179 -7.08 4.19 -10.95
N ALA A 180 -7.45 5.41 -10.57
CA ALA A 180 -8.82 5.71 -10.14
C ALA A 180 -9.85 5.39 -11.24
N ASP A 181 -9.52 5.73 -12.49
CA ASP A 181 -10.42 5.54 -13.62
C ASP A 181 -10.53 4.07 -14.08
N ILE A 182 -9.45 3.26 -13.98
CA ILE A 182 -9.41 1.89 -14.53
C ILE A 182 -9.66 0.78 -13.51
N LEU A 183 -9.58 1.07 -12.21
CA LEU A 183 -9.54 0.04 -11.15
C LEU A 183 -10.72 -0.93 -11.22
N GLY A 184 -11.94 -0.43 -11.45
CA GLY A 184 -13.12 -1.27 -11.57
C GLY A 184 -13.03 -2.27 -12.72
N GLU A 185 -12.57 -1.81 -13.90
CA GLU A 185 -12.36 -2.69 -15.06
C GLU A 185 -11.25 -3.72 -14.81
N VAL A 186 -10.16 -3.31 -14.16
CA VAL A 186 -9.05 -4.21 -13.79
C VAL A 186 -9.54 -5.33 -12.86
N ILE A 187 -10.36 -5.00 -11.85
CA ILE A 187 -10.94 -6.00 -10.94
C ILE A 187 -11.83 -6.98 -11.70
N ASP A 188 -12.69 -6.48 -12.59
CA ASP A 188 -13.61 -7.34 -13.36
C ASP A 188 -12.86 -8.28 -14.31
N GLU A 189 -11.86 -7.78 -15.05
CA GLU A 189 -11.06 -8.60 -15.98
C GLU A 189 -10.17 -9.63 -15.23
N ALA A 190 -9.60 -9.25 -14.09
CA ALA A 190 -8.86 -10.18 -13.25
C ALA A 190 -9.77 -11.33 -12.75
N ARG A 191 -10.99 -11.01 -12.31
CA ARG A 191 -11.97 -12.02 -11.90
C ARG A 191 -12.40 -12.94 -13.04
N LYS A 192 -12.59 -12.42 -14.26
CA LYS A 192 -12.85 -13.26 -15.44
C LYS A 192 -11.71 -14.23 -15.72
N SER A 193 -10.48 -13.87 -15.34
CA SER A 193 -9.30 -14.74 -15.42
C SER A 193 -9.16 -15.68 -14.23
N GLY A 194 -10.14 -15.68 -13.31
CA GLY A 194 -10.21 -16.58 -12.15
C GLY A 194 -9.47 -16.09 -10.92
N TYR A 195 -9.05 -14.82 -10.87
CA TYR A 195 -8.41 -14.24 -9.68
C TYR A 195 -9.43 -13.76 -8.65
N GLU A 196 -9.06 -13.92 -7.37
CA GLU A 196 -9.75 -13.38 -6.21
C GLU A 196 -8.93 -12.29 -5.54
N PHE A 197 -9.58 -11.36 -4.85
CA PHE A 197 -8.91 -10.26 -4.15
C PHE A 197 -9.00 -10.45 -2.64
N TYR A 198 -7.87 -10.40 -1.96
CA TYR A 198 -7.79 -10.60 -0.51
C TYR A 198 -6.95 -9.50 0.17
N LEU A 199 -7.15 -9.36 1.49
CA LEU A 199 -6.25 -8.57 2.34
C LEU A 199 -4.89 -9.26 2.47
N LEU A 200 -3.84 -8.48 2.73
CA LEU A 200 -2.48 -8.97 2.98
C LEU A 200 -2.48 -10.07 4.07
N PRO A 201 -1.67 -11.14 3.90
CA PRO A 201 -1.63 -12.28 4.80
C PRO A 201 -0.86 -12.03 6.11
#